data_f229e30c7f35d5208c054dfb95434eff
#
_entry.id   f229e30c7f35d5208c054dfb95434eff
#
_cell.length_a   1.000
_cell.length_b   1.000
_cell.length_c   1.000
_cell.angle_alpha   90.00
_cell.angle_beta   90.00
_cell.angle_gamma   90.00
#
_symmetry.space_group_name_H-M   'P 1'
#
loop_
_entity.id
_entity.type
_entity.pdbx_description
1 polymer ?
#
loop_
_entity_poly.entity_id
_entity_poly.type
_entity_poly.pdbx_seq_one_letter_code
_entity_poly.pdbx_strand_id
1 'polypeptide(L)'
;LVGSCLESKFKPTSTDLNLFDMHGIINYIQHNNIDSIIHCAAKVGGIKANSEQLGEFYYENIIMNSNVLEAARITGIKKVVSFMSTCVFPADATYPLTTDQLHYGEPHSSNYAYAYAKRMLEVQSRAYRDQYGCNFVTVIPCNIYGPNDNFNLDSGHVIPSLIHKCYLAKE
;
A
#
# COMPACT_ATOMS: atom_id res chain seq x y z
N LEU A 1 9.88 -3.37 2.85
CA LEU A 1 10.52 -2.36 3.69
C LEU A 1 9.76 -2.13 5.00
N VAL A 2 8.59 -1.47 4.99
CA VAL A 2 7.86 -1.15 6.24
C VAL A 2 7.52 -2.41 7.04
N GLY A 3 6.90 -3.41 6.43
CA GLY A 3 6.49 -4.64 7.10
C GLY A 3 7.63 -5.41 7.78
N SER A 4 8.85 -5.37 7.21
CA SER A 4 10.01 -6.03 7.82
C SER A 4 10.50 -5.36 9.10
N CYS A 5 10.24 -4.05 9.26
CA CYS A 5 10.65 -3.27 10.43
C CYS A 5 9.61 -3.27 11.56
N LEU A 6 8.40 -3.77 11.32
CA LEU A 6 7.36 -3.84 12.34
C LEU A 6 7.62 -5.01 13.30
N GLU A 7 7.43 -4.79 14.58
CA GLU A 7 7.34 -5.86 15.57
C GLU A 7 5.90 -6.40 15.60
N SER A 8 5.69 -7.58 15.03
CA SER A 8 4.41 -8.24 14.98
C SER A 8 4.58 -9.75 15.15
N LYS A 9 3.65 -10.39 15.85
CA LYS A 9 3.59 -11.84 16.01
C LYS A 9 3.36 -12.54 14.65
N PHE A 10 2.58 -11.93 13.78
CA PHE A 10 2.20 -12.49 12.49
C PHE A 10 2.68 -11.55 11.36
N LYS A 11 3.47 -12.10 10.45
CA LYS A 11 3.97 -11.40 9.25
C LYS A 11 3.85 -12.33 8.04
N PRO A 12 2.61 -12.66 7.61
CA PRO A 12 2.45 -13.57 6.49
C PRO A 12 3.04 -12.97 5.22
N THR A 13 3.73 -13.80 4.46
CA THR A 13 4.20 -13.48 3.11
C THR A 13 3.15 -13.87 2.08
N SER A 14 3.39 -13.55 0.80
CA SER A 14 2.49 -13.95 -0.29
C SER A 14 2.38 -15.47 -0.47
N THR A 15 3.34 -16.24 0.05
CA THR A 15 3.29 -17.71 0.06
C THR A 15 2.45 -18.26 1.21
N ASP A 16 2.32 -17.50 2.29
CA ASP A 16 1.56 -17.89 3.49
C ASP A 16 0.10 -17.48 3.40
N LEU A 17 -0.18 -16.34 2.76
CA LEU A 17 -1.51 -15.75 2.66
C LEU A 17 -1.70 -15.02 1.33
N ASN A 18 -2.58 -15.58 0.49
CA ASN A 18 -2.97 -14.97 -0.76
C ASN A 18 -4.05 -13.90 -0.54
N LEU A 19 -3.71 -12.62 -0.73
CA LEU A 19 -4.66 -11.50 -0.55
C LEU A 19 -5.70 -11.36 -1.69
N PHE A 20 -5.58 -12.16 -2.75
CA PHE A 20 -6.64 -12.27 -3.77
C PHE A 20 -7.77 -13.22 -3.33
N ASP A 21 -7.55 -14.04 -2.31
CA ASP A 21 -8.54 -14.94 -1.73
C ASP A 21 -9.10 -14.36 -0.43
N MET A 22 -10.24 -13.71 -0.52
CA MET A 22 -10.90 -13.12 0.64
C MET A 22 -11.27 -14.17 1.71
N HIS A 23 -11.69 -15.37 1.31
CA HIS A 23 -12.02 -16.44 2.27
C HIS A 23 -10.76 -16.93 2.99
N GLY A 24 -9.65 -17.03 2.27
CA GLY A 24 -8.35 -17.33 2.88
C GLY A 24 -7.94 -16.30 3.92
N ILE A 25 -8.17 -15.01 3.64
CA ILE A 25 -7.89 -13.93 4.61
C ILE A 25 -8.77 -14.06 5.86
N ILE A 26 -10.08 -14.28 5.69
CA ILE A 26 -11.04 -14.47 6.79
C ILE A 26 -10.60 -15.64 7.68
N ASN A 27 -10.32 -16.80 7.06
CA ASN A 27 -9.87 -18.01 7.78
C ASN A 27 -8.57 -17.75 8.53
N TYR A 28 -7.61 -17.06 7.92
CA TYR A 28 -6.33 -16.71 8.55
C TYR A 28 -6.52 -15.82 9.79
N ILE A 29 -7.37 -14.80 9.69
CA ILE A 29 -7.69 -13.88 10.78
C ILE A 29 -8.32 -14.67 11.96
N GLN A 30 -9.32 -15.49 11.68
CA GLN A 30 -10.05 -16.24 12.70
C GLN A 30 -9.17 -17.31 13.36
N HIS A 31 -8.44 -18.11 12.57
CA HIS A 31 -7.57 -19.16 13.09
C HIS A 31 -6.48 -18.63 14.02
N ASN A 32 -5.93 -17.47 13.71
CA ASN A 32 -4.84 -16.86 14.48
C ASN A 32 -5.32 -15.85 15.54
N ASN A 33 -6.64 -15.66 15.69
CA ASN A 33 -7.24 -14.68 16.61
C ASN A 33 -6.63 -13.28 16.44
N ILE A 34 -6.51 -12.83 15.19
CA ILE A 34 -5.99 -11.49 14.87
C ILE A 34 -7.02 -10.44 15.29
N ASP A 35 -6.59 -9.41 16.00
CA ASP A 35 -7.44 -8.31 16.44
C ASP A 35 -7.13 -6.96 15.77
N SER A 36 -5.95 -6.84 15.16
CA SER A 36 -5.49 -5.61 14.50
C SER A 36 -4.66 -5.93 13.27
N ILE A 37 -4.77 -5.12 12.23
CA ILE A 37 -4.06 -5.32 10.97
C ILE A 37 -3.28 -4.05 10.61
N ILE A 38 -2.01 -4.23 10.24
CA ILE A 38 -1.20 -3.22 9.55
C ILE A 38 -1.02 -3.70 8.11
N HIS A 39 -1.76 -3.11 7.18
CA HIS A 39 -1.79 -3.50 5.77
C HIS A 39 -0.69 -2.79 4.98
N CYS A 40 0.46 -3.47 4.85
CA CYS A 40 1.64 -2.99 4.11
C CYS A 40 1.76 -3.58 2.71
N ALA A 41 0.97 -4.61 2.38
CA ALA A 41 1.07 -5.29 1.10
C ALA A 41 0.62 -4.38 -0.05
N ALA A 42 1.39 -4.41 -1.13
CA ALA A 42 1.06 -3.73 -2.37
C ALA A 42 1.92 -4.30 -3.51
N LYS A 43 1.41 -4.27 -4.73
CA LYS A 43 2.25 -4.33 -5.93
C LYS A 43 2.87 -2.96 -6.14
N VAL A 44 4.18 -2.87 -6.00
CA VAL A 44 4.94 -1.61 -6.12
C VAL A 44 6.02 -1.75 -7.19
N GLY A 45 6.45 -0.63 -7.76
CA GLY A 45 7.50 -0.60 -8.76
C GLY A 45 7.90 0.84 -9.12
N GLY A 46 9.04 0.98 -9.79
CA GLY A 46 9.49 2.27 -10.32
C GLY A 46 8.57 2.83 -11.41
N ILE A 47 8.87 4.03 -11.89
CA ILE A 47 8.06 4.77 -12.89
C ILE A 47 7.86 3.92 -14.15
N LYS A 48 8.93 3.26 -14.66
CA LYS A 48 8.85 2.43 -15.86
C LYS A 48 7.83 1.31 -15.71
N ALA A 49 7.93 0.51 -14.65
CA ALA A 49 6.98 -0.59 -14.40
C ALA A 49 5.53 -0.08 -14.27
N ASN A 50 5.33 1.03 -13.56
CA ASN A 50 4.00 1.64 -13.42
C ASN A 50 3.42 2.09 -14.76
N SER A 51 4.22 2.68 -15.65
CA SER A 51 3.74 3.14 -16.97
C SER A 51 3.48 2.02 -17.97
N GLU A 52 4.19 0.88 -17.84
CA GLU A 52 4.07 -0.27 -18.76
C GLU A 52 2.98 -1.27 -18.32
N GLN A 53 2.66 -1.35 -17.03
CA GLN A 53 1.75 -2.34 -16.44
C GLN A 53 0.57 -1.69 -15.69
N LEU A 54 -0.02 -0.66 -16.26
CA LEU A 54 -1.09 0.12 -15.61
C LEU A 54 -2.26 -0.75 -15.12
N GLY A 55 -2.71 -1.70 -15.94
CA GLY A 55 -3.83 -2.57 -15.63
C GLY A 55 -3.54 -3.48 -14.43
N GLU A 56 -2.37 -4.12 -14.41
CA GLU A 56 -1.95 -5.01 -13.33
C GLU A 56 -1.74 -4.23 -12.03
N PHE A 57 -1.11 -3.07 -12.08
CA PHE A 57 -0.93 -2.23 -10.89
C PHE A 57 -2.26 -1.78 -10.29
N TYR A 58 -3.24 -1.44 -11.15
CA TYR A 58 -4.58 -1.13 -10.69
C TYR A 58 -5.27 -2.34 -10.08
N TYR A 59 -5.41 -3.41 -10.89
CA TYR A 59 -6.19 -4.60 -10.52
C TYR A 59 -5.66 -5.26 -9.25
N GLU A 60 -4.38 -5.57 -9.20
CA GLU A 60 -3.80 -6.28 -8.07
C GLU A 60 -3.91 -5.47 -6.78
N ASN A 61 -3.63 -4.17 -6.81
CA ASN A 61 -3.74 -3.33 -5.62
C ASN A 61 -5.20 -3.15 -5.19
N ILE A 62 -6.14 -2.93 -6.11
CA ILE A 62 -7.54 -2.70 -5.73
C ILE A 62 -8.16 -3.96 -5.10
N ILE A 63 -7.87 -5.14 -5.65
CA ILE A 63 -8.39 -6.41 -5.12
C ILE A 63 -7.79 -6.72 -3.74
N MET A 64 -6.46 -6.66 -3.60
CA MET A 64 -5.81 -6.89 -2.30
C MET A 64 -6.34 -5.93 -1.23
N ASN A 65 -6.42 -4.66 -1.54
CA ASN A 65 -6.89 -3.63 -0.61
C ASN A 65 -8.34 -3.88 -0.19
N SER A 66 -9.24 -4.10 -1.16
CA SER A 66 -10.65 -4.35 -0.90
C SER A 66 -10.89 -5.62 -0.10
N ASN A 67 -10.19 -6.71 -0.43
CA ASN A 67 -10.33 -7.97 0.28
C ASN A 67 -9.87 -7.87 1.74
N VAL A 68 -8.73 -7.21 2.00
CA VAL A 68 -8.24 -7.04 3.38
C VAL A 68 -9.21 -6.22 4.22
N LEU A 69 -9.70 -5.09 3.70
CA LEU A 69 -10.64 -4.24 4.44
C LEU A 69 -11.98 -4.95 4.66
N GLU A 70 -12.52 -5.66 3.65
CA GLU A 70 -13.77 -6.40 3.79
C GLU A 70 -13.63 -7.58 4.75
N ALA A 71 -12.58 -8.37 4.64
CA ALA A 71 -12.30 -9.46 5.58
C ALA A 71 -12.17 -8.93 7.03
N ALA A 72 -11.49 -7.80 7.21
CA ALA A 72 -11.36 -7.16 8.51
C ALA A 72 -12.72 -6.71 9.08
N ARG A 73 -13.61 -6.15 8.23
CA ARG A 73 -14.97 -5.79 8.62
C ARG A 73 -15.80 -7.02 9.05
N ILE A 74 -15.80 -8.06 8.21
CA ILE A 74 -16.59 -9.29 8.45
C ILE A 74 -16.13 -9.98 9.74
N THR A 75 -14.83 -10.01 10.01
CA THR A 75 -14.26 -10.69 11.19
C THR A 75 -14.23 -9.81 12.45
N GLY A 76 -14.67 -8.56 12.36
CA GLY A 76 -14.74 -7.66 13.52
C GLY A 76 -13.36 -7.19 14.02
N ILE A 77 -12.39 -7.01 13.11
CA ILE A 77 -11.07 -6.48 13.44
C ILE A 77 -11.20 -5.12 14.14
N LYS A 78 -10.55 -4.99 15.30
CA LYS A 78 -10.64 -3.78 16.13
C LYS A 78 -10.00 -2.55 15.49
N LYS A 79 -8.92 -2.74 14.72
CA LYS A 79 -8.20 -1.65 14.06
C LYS A 79 -7.49 -2.11 12.79
N VAL A 80 -7.62 -1.32 11.74
CA VAL A 80 -6.80 -1.47 10.53
C VAL A 80 -6.04 -0.17 10.26
N VAL A 81 -4.75 -0.29 9.99
CA VAL A 81 -3.90 0.79 9.48
C VAL A 81 -3.43 0.40 8.09
N SER A 82 -3.78 1.18 7.07
CA SER A 82 -3.42 0.92 5.68
C SER A 82 -2.47 1.99 5.14
N PHE A 83 -1.48 1.56 4.36
CA PHE A 83 -0.49 2.46 3.77
C PHE A 83 -0.89 2.88 2.36
N MET A 84 -1.06 4.17 2.15
CA MET A 84 -1.11 4.81 0.84
C MET A 84 0.31 5.19 0.36
N SER A 85 0.42 6.19 -0.48
CA SER A 85 1.67 6.75 -0.97
C SER A 85 1.43 8.21 -1.36
N THR A 86 2.45 9.05 -1.38
CA THR A 86 2.30 10.45 -1.83
C THR A 86 1.85 10.60 -3.28
N CYS A 87 1.99 9.57 -4.11
CA CYS A 87 1.46 9.57 -5.48
C CYS A 87 -0.07 9.65 -5.57
N VAL A 88 -0.79 9.46 -4.46
CA VAL A 88 -2.25 9.62 -4.41
C VAL A 88 -2.71 11.07 -4.50
N PHE A 89 -1.83 12.04 -4.28
CA PHE A 89 -2.16 13.46 -4.44
C PHE A 89 -2.32 13.84 -5.91
N PRO A 90 -3.10 14.89 -6.21
CA PRO A 90 -3.16 15.47 -7.54
C PRO A 90 -1.78 15.86 -8.06
N ALA A 91 -1.61 15.79 -9.40
CA ALA A 91 -0.35 16.15 -10.04
C ALA A 91 0.01 17.63 -9.84
N ASP A 92 -0.99 18.49 -9.66
CA ASP A 92 -0.91 19.93 -9.45
C ASP A 92 -1.15 20.35 -7.99
N ALA A 93 -1.05 19.41 -7.04
CA ALA A 93 -1.23 19.71 -5.63
C ALA A 93 -0.23 20.75 -5.13
N THR A 94 -0.69 21.65 -4.26
CA THR A 94 0.14 22.71 -3.66
C THR A 94 0.85 22.21 -2.41
N TYR A 95 2.05 22.72 -2.17
CA TYR A 95 2.83 22.39 -0.96
C TYR A 95 2.60 23.43 0.16
N PRO A 96 2.56 23.01 1.42
CA PRO A 96 2.67 21.63 1.91
C PRO A 96 1.46 20.78 1.51
N LEU A 97 1.67 19.48 1.26
CA LEU A 97 0.57 18.53 0.99
C LEU A 97 -0.28 18.33 2.25
N THR A 98 -1.59 18.49 2.12
CA THR A 98 -2.56 18.29 3.19
C THR A 98 -3.66 17.31 2.76
N THR A 99 -4.26 16.61 3.70
CA THR A 99 -5.20 15.51 3.41
C THR A 99 -6.47 15.97 2.68
N ASP A 100 -6.86 17.23 2.80
CA ASP A 100 -8.01 17.82 2.10
C ASP A 100 -7.78 17.92 0.58
N GLN A 101 -6.52 18.01 0.14
CA GLN A 101 -6.18 18.04 -1.29
C GLN A 101 -6.35 16.69 -1.99
N LEU A 102 -6.49 15.59 -1.25
CA LEU A 102 -6.40 14.23 -1.77
C LEU A 102 -7.31 13.95 -2.97
N HIS A 103 -8.49 14.56 -3.02
CA HIS A 103 -9.50 14.31 -4.04
C HIS A 103 -9.75 15.48 -5.00
N TYR A 104 -8.94 16.53 -4.99
CA TYR A 104 -9.19 17.74 -5.80
C TYR A 104 -8.77 17.62 -7.26
N GLY A 105 -8.05 16.57 -7.63
CA GLY A 105 -7.62 16.38 -9.01
C GLY A 105 -7.08 14.99 -9.30
N GLU A 106 -6.62 14.81 -10.53
CA GLU A 106 -6.07 13.54 -10.99
C GLU A 106 -4.62 13.36 -10.52
N PRO A 107 -4.23 12.13 -10.13
CA PRO A 107 -2.85 11.78 -9.89
C PRO A 107 -2.00 11.97 -11.16
N HIS A 108 -0.68 11.98 -10.99
CA HIS A 108 0.24 12.10 -12.13
C HIS A 108 0.05 10.96 -13.14
N SER A 109 0.04 11.30 -14.43
CA SER A 109 -0.27 10.38 -15.54
C SER A 109 0.61 9.14 -15.61
N SER A 110 1.87 9.21 -15.14
CA SER A 110 2.80 8.07 -15.17
C SER A 110 2.45 6.93 -14.22
N ASN A 111 1.61 7.18 -13.21
CA ASN A 111 1.27 6.19 -12.18
C ASN A 111 -0.17 6.29 -11.67
N TYR A 112 -1.05 6.95 -12.45
CA TYR A 112 -2.44 7.21 -12.03
C TYR A 112 -3.18 5.94 -11.60
N ALA A 113 -2.97 4.83 -12.30
CA ALA A 113 -3.65 3.58 -12.04
C ALA A 113 -3.34 3.04 -10.62
N TYR A 114 -2.05 2.98 -10.26
CA TYR A 114 -1.62 2.65 -8.91
C TYR A 114 -2.13 3.67 -7.88
N ALA A 115 -2.03 4.94 -8.20
CA ALA A 115 -2.44 6.02 -7.32
C ALA A 115 -3.94 5.96 -7.00
N TYR A 116 -4.80 5.73 -7.98
CA TYR A 116 -6.24 5.52 -7.74
C TYR A 116 -6.53 4.26 -6.92
N ALA A 117 -5.86 3.14 -7.20
CA ALA A 117 -6.02 1.93 -6.40
C ALA A 117 -5.62 2.14 -4.93
N LYS A 118 -4.59 2.97 -4.67
CA LYS A 118 -4.19 3.37 -3.31
C LYS A 118 -5.15 4.40 -2.70
N ARG A 119 -5.67 5.35 -3.48
CA ARG A 119 -6.66 6.34 -3.02
C ARG A 119 -7.95 5.66 -2.54
N MET A 120 -8.32 4.53 -3.14
CA MET A 120 -9.49 3.75 -2.73
C MET A 120 -9.41 3.20 -1.30
N LEU A 121 -8.21 3.02 -0.73
CA LEU A 121 -8.06 2.67 0.69
C LEU A 121 -8.71 3.71 1.61
N GLU A 122 -8.52 5.01 1.29
CA GLU A 122 -9.18 6.08 2.05
C GLU A 122 -10.70 6.02 1.88
N VAL A 123 -11.16 5.93 0.63
CA VAL A 123 -12.60 5.91 0.31
C VAL A 123 -13.30 4.75 1.00
N GLN A 124 -12.76 3.52 0.90
CA GLN A 124 -13.35 2.34 1.53
C GLN A 124 -13.26 2.41 3.05
N SER A 125 -12.15 2.86 3.60
CA SER A 125 -11.99 3.02 5.06
C SER A 125 -12.97 4.04 5.62
N ARG A 126 -13.17 5.18 4.93
CA ARG A 126 -14.15 6.20 5.32
C ARG A 126 -15.57 5.66 5.25
N ALA A 127 -15.95 5.04 4.14
CA ALA A 127 -17.27 4.44 3.98
C ALA A 127 -17.56 3.39 5.07
N TYR A 128 -16.57 2.58 5.43
CA TYR A 128 -16.72 1.56 6.47
C TYR A 128 -16.76 2.15 7.88
N ARG A 129 -16.06 3.26 8.14
CA ARG A 129 -16.24 4.02 9.40
C ARG A 129 -17.65 4.57 9.50
N ASP A 130 -18.13 5.22 8.44
CA ASP A 130 -19.41 5.92 8.45
C ASP A 130 -20.60 4.94 8.53
N GLN A 131 -20.53 3.81 7.84
CA GLN A 131 -21.63 2.85 7.77
C GLN A 131 -21.60 1.81 8.89
N TYR A 132 -20.41 1.31 9.26
CA TYR A 132 -20.25 0.16 10.15
C TYR A 132 -19.54 0.48 11.47
N GLY A 133 -19.06 1.70 11.66
CA GLY A 133 -18.28 2.07 12.83
C GLY A 133 -16.88 1.45 12.91
N CYS A 134 -16.33 0.98 11.78
CA CYS A 134 -15.01 0.37 11.73
C CYS A 134 -13.90 1.37 12.10
N ASN A 135 -12.93 0.97 12.91
CA ASN A 135 -11.75 1.78 13.22
C ASN A 135 -10.64 1.56 12.17
N PHE A 136 -10.91 1.97 10.93
CA PHE A 136 -9.98 1.86 9.82
C PHE A 136 -9.39 3.23 9.49
N VAL A 137 -8.07 3.30 9.47
CA VAL A 137 -7.31 4.52 9.19
C VAL A 137 -6.33 4.28 8.06
N THR A 138 -6.08 5.33 7.28
CA THR A 138 -5.07 5.35 6.24
C THR A 138 -3.96 6.32 6.59
N VAL A 139 -2.73 5.97 6.23
CA VAL A 139 -1.55 6.83 6.42
C VAL A 139 -0.87 7.05 5.07
N ILE A 140 -0.36 8.25 4.86
CA ILE A 140 0.36 8.64 3.64
C ILE A 140 1.81 8.91 4.02
N PRO A 141 2.68 7.90 3.95
CA PRO A 141 4.11 8.12 4.19
C PRO A 141 4.71 8.93 3.04
N CYS A 142 5.69 9.75 3.35
CA CYS A 142 6.61 10.28 2.34
C CYS A 142 7.43 9.14 1.72
N ASN A 143 8.29 9.44 0.75
CA ASN A 143 9.15 8.43 0.15
C ASN A 143 10.06 7.80 1.21
N ILE A 144 9.85 6.51 1.46
CA ILE A 144 10.58 5.74 2.46
C ILE A 144 11.71 4.99 1.76
N TYR A 145 12.88 4.96 2.37
CA TYR A 145 14.02 4.14 1.98
C TYR A 145 14.74 3.61 3.21
N GLY A 146 15.56 2.57 3.06
CA GLY A 146 16.34 2.02 4.17
C GLY A 146 16.78 0.58 3.95
N PRO A 147 17.26 -0.10 5.01
CA PRO A 147 17.60 -1.53 4.97
C PRO A 147 16.41 -2.37 4.49
N ASN A 148 16.67 -3.41 3.71
CA ASN A 148 15.66 -4.28 3.09
C ASN A 148 14.85 -3.62 1.97
N ASP A 149 15.31 -2.51 1.40
CA ASP A 149 14.71 -1.94 0.19
C ASP A 149 15.16 -2.69 -1.08
N ASN A 150 14.54 -2.37 -2.20
CA ASN A 150 14.94 -2.90 -3.50
C ASN A 150 16.07 -2.05 -4.10
N PHE A 151 17.29 -2.56 -4.03
CA PHE A 151 18.50 -1.91 -4.56
C PHE A 151 18.77 -2.24 -6.04
N ASN A 152 17.86 -2.92 -6.73
CA ASN A 152 18.02 -3.24 -8.15
C ASN A 152 18.10 -1.96 -9.01
N LEU A 153 19.00 -1.93 -9.99
CA LEU A 153 19.28 -0.75 -10.78
C LEU A 153 18.13 -0.37 -11.73
N ASP A 154 17.34 -1.35 -12.16
CA ASP A 154 16.25 -1.17 -13.14
C ASP A 154 14.88 -1.02 -12.48
N SER A 155 14.64 -1.74 -11.39
CA SER A 155 13.32 -1.83 -10.73
C SER A 155 13.27 -1.16 -9.36
N GLY A 156 14.40 -0.77 -8.77
CA GLY A 156 14.47 -0.09 -7.48
C GLY A 156 14.01 1.36 -7.54
N HIS A 157 13.65 1.90 -6.36
CA HIS A 157 13.40 3.33 -6.23
C HIS A 157 14.68 4.15 -6.36
N VAL A 158 14.54 5.47 -6.54
CA VAL A 158 15.66 6.36 -6.88
C VAL A 158 16.82 6.26 -5.88
N ILE A 159 16.55 6.43 -4.58
CA ILE A 159 17.61 6.45 -3.56
C ILE A 159 18.35 5.11 -3.47
N PRO A 160 17.70 3.94 -3.28
CA PRO A 160 18.41 2.66 -3.24
C PRO A 160 19.18 2.36 -4.54
N SER A 161 18.63 2.68 -5.71
CA SER A 161 19.32 2.50 -6.99
C SER A 161 20.55 3.38 -7.11
N LEU A 162 20.49 4.64 -6.65
CA LEU A 162 21.65 5.54 -6.63
C LEU A 162 22.73 5.06 -5.66
N ILE A 163 22.35 4.57 -4.47
CA ILE A 163 23.29 3.98 -3.51
C ILE A 163 24.04 2.81 -4.17
N HIS A 164 23.31 1.92 -4.86
CA HIS A 164 23.92 0.78 -5.55
C HIS A 164 24.85 1.23 -6.69
N LYS A 165 24.43 2.22 -7.50
CA LYS A 165 25.29 2.80 -8.55
C LYS A 165 26.59 3.39 -7.98
N CYS A 166 26.49 4.15 -6.89
CA CYS A 166 27.68 4.73 -6.24
C CYS A 166 28.60 3.64 -5.65
N TYR A 167 28.02 2.58 -5.11
CA TYR A 167 28.80 1.44 -4.63
C TYR A 167 29.60 0.77 -5.75
N LEU A 168 28.93 0.44 -6.87
CA LEU A 168 29.60 -0.16 -8.05
C LEU A 168 30.65 0.75 -8.70
N ALA A 169 30.47 2.06 -8.66
CA ALA A 169 31.43 3.01 -9.23
C ALA A 169 32.70 3.17 -8.38
N LYS A 170 32.73 2.63 -7.16
CA LYS A 170 33.89 2.66 -6.27
C LYS A 170 34.81 1.47 -6.48
N GLU A 171 34.30 0.37 -7.02
CA GLU A 171 35.06 -0.83 -7.39
C GLU A 171 35.77 -0.63 -8.73
#